data_49b42fd61ca7b0b39c5ca5a38a135899
#
_entry.id   49b42fd61ca7b0b39c5ca5a38a135899
#
_cell.length_a   1.000
_cell.length_b   1.000
_cell.length_c   1.000
_cell.angle_alpha   90.00
_cell.angle_beta   90.00
_cell.angle_gamma   90.00
#
_symmetry.space_group_name_H-M   'P 1'
#
loop_
_entity.id
_entity.type
_entity.pdbx_description
1 polymer ?
#
loop_
_entity_poly.entity_id
_entity_poly.type
_entity_poly.pdbx_seq_one_letter_code
_entity_poly.pdbx_strand_id
1 'polypeptide(L)'
;MVKIFDIANGVVVPSEHCYTLKDLKAIMENFPDNHIDVYSYIFYMTCPNPELNPFFDVVEHEREELIMRQLNPTFSAEDEEIIKAIKLCQKLYETPTLRSYMGIKKMLDRLATYMETAPIEAGRDGNITALVNTAAKFEDIRQSFKGAYKDLLEEQQSTVRGGQNLAYDQ
;
A
#
# COMPACT_ATOMS: atom_id res chain seq x y z
N MET A 1 -14.31 1.67 -3.88
CA MET A 1 -13.31 0.57 -3.83
C MET A 1 -13.95 -0.68 -3.26
N VAL A 2 -13.63 -1.88 -3.75
CA VAL A 2 -14.21 -3.14 -3.23
C VAL A 2 -13.59 -3.42 -1.85
N LYS A 3 -14.44 -3.69 -0.85
CA LYS A 3 -14.00 -4.06 0.49
C LYS A 3 -13.75 -5.57 0.54
N ILE A 4 -12.50 -5.98 0.38
CA ILE A 4 -12.09 -7.39 0.34
C ILE A 4 -11.95 -7.96 1.76
N PHE A 5 -11.43 -7.15 2.68
CA PHE A 5 -11.19 -7.53 4.07
C PHE A 5 -11.88 -6.57 5.02
N ASP A 6 -12.25 -7.10 6.18
CA ASP A 6 -12.73 -6.37 7.35
C ASP A 6 -11.73 -6.47 8.50
N ILE A 7 -11.82 -5.57 9.46
CA ILE A 7 -11.09 -5.67 10.71
C ILE A 7 -12.11 -5.81 11.83
N ALA A 8 -12.11 -6.97 12.49
CA ALA A 8 -12.96 -7.24 13.63
C ALA A 8 -12.08 -7.50 14.86
N ASN A 9 -12.23 -6.67 15.90
CA ASN A 9 -11.43 -6.78 17.15
C ASN A 9 -9.91 -6.78 16.92
N GLY A 10 -9.44 -6.01 15.93
CA GLY A 10 -8.02 -5.95 15.59
C GLY A 10 -7.49 -7.12 14.75
N VAL A 11 -8.37 -8.03 14.33
CA VAL A 11 -8.02 -9.17 13.48
C VAL A 11 -8.57 -8.92 12.09
N VAL A 12 -7.78 -9.22 11.06
CA VAL A 12 -8.21 -9.19 9.67
C VAL A 12 -9.10 -10.38 9.40
N VAL A 13 -10.31 -10.12 8.91
CA VAL A 13 -11.28 -11.16 8.55
C VAL A 13 -11.69 -11.01 7.08
N PRO A 14 -11.89 -12.12 6.35
CA PRO A 14 -12.35 -12.07 4.97
C PRO A 14 -13.78 -11.52 4.89
N SER A 15 -14.03 -10.61 3.95
CA SER A 15 -15.40 -10.21 3.59
C SER A 15 -16.07 -11.27 2.72
N GLU A 16 -17.38 -11.10 2.45
CA GLU A 16 -18.12 -12.01 1.54
C GLU A 16 -17.49 -12.09 0.13
N HIS A 17 -16.81 -11.04 -0.31
CA HIS A 17 -16.11 -11.01 -1.59
C HIS A 17 -14.95 -12.01 -1.68
N CYS A 18 -14.29 -12.32 -0.56
CA CYS A 18 -13.23 -13.35 -0.54
C CYS A 18 -13.73 -14.73 -0.96
N TYR A 19 -14.99 -15.05 -0.66
CA TYR A 19 -15.58 -16.35 -1.00
C TYR A 19 -16.01 -16.46 -2.47
N THR A 20 -16.14 -15.34 -3.17
CA THR A 20 -16.55 -15.28 -4.59
C THR A 20 -15.36 -15.16 -5.54
N LEU A 21 -14.24 -14.64 -5.06
CA LEU A 21 -13.02 -14.45 -5.85
C LEU A 21 -12.16 -15.71 -5.81
N LYS A 22 -11.95 -16.34 -6.97
CA LYS A 22 -11.30 -17.66 -7.10
C LYS A 22 -9.98 -17.76 -6.33
N ASP A 23 -9.07 -16.79 -6.51
CA ASP A 23 -7.74 -16.85 -5.91
C ASP A 23 -7.77 -16.63 -4.38
N LEU A 24 -8.74 -15.84 -3.88
CA LEU A 24 -8.93 -15.68 -2.44
C LEU A 24 -9.64 -16.88 -1.82
N LYS A 25 -10.61 -17.48 -2.51
CA LYS A 25 -11.26 -18.70 -2.06
C LYS A 25 -10.27 -19.87 -1.95
N ALA A 26 -9.32 -19.96 -2.88
CA ALA A 26 -8.26 -20.97 -2.88
C ALA A 26 -7.40 -20.92 -1.59
N ILE A 27 -7.24 -19.73 -0.98
CA ILE A 27 -6.53 -19.60 0.31
C ILE A 27 -7.22 -20.41 1.41
N MET A 28 -8.55 -20.36 1.52
CA MET A 28 -9.27 -21.16 2.51
C MET A 28 -9.15 -22.66 2.25
N GLU A 29 -9.15 -23.05 0.97
CA GLU A 29 -9.10 -24.47 0.57
C GLU A 29 -7.70 -25.07 0.80
N ASN A 30 -6.63 -24.28 0.55
CA ASN A 30 -5.25 -24.75 0.64
C ASN A 30 -4.60 -24.52 2.02
N PHE A 31 -5.14 -23.58 2.81
CA PHE A 31 -4.64 -23.22 4.15
C PHE A 31 -5.73 -23.32 5.22
N PRO A 32 -6.42 -24.46 5.39
CA PRO A 32 -7.60 -24.56 6.25
C PRO A 32 -7.34 -24.19 7.72
N ASP A 33 -6.15 -24.47 8.23
CA ASP A 33 -5.80 -24.25 9.64
C ASP A 33 -5.27 -22.84 9.92
N ASN A 34 -4.75 -22.13 8.90
CA ASN A 34 -4.06 -20.84 9.07
C ASN A 34 -4.48 -19.76 8.05
N HIS A 35 -5.62 -19.97 7.37
CA HIS A 35 -6.13 -19.01 6.36
C HIS A 35 -6.29 -17.57 6.89
N ILE A 36 -6.59 -17.38 8.17
CA ILE A 36 -6.71 -16.05 8.79
C ILE A 36 -5.36 -15.33 8.82
N ASP A 37 -4.27 -16.05 9.13
CA ASP A 37 -2.93 -15.48 9.11
C ASP A 37 -2.50 -15.15 7.68
N VAL A 38 -2.84 -16.02 6.71
CA VAL A 38 -2.60 -15.78 5.28
C VAL A 38 -3.38 -14.56 4.81
N TYR A 39 -4.65 -14.39 5.17
CA TYR A 39 -5.43 -13.20 4.84
C TYR A 39 -4.88 -11.94 5.50
N SER A 40 -4.40 -12.03 6.74
CA SER A 40 -3.74 -10.93 7.43
C SER A 40 -2.47 -10.50 6.69
N TYR A 41 -1.67 -11.45 6.25
CA TYR A 41 -0.49 -11.20 5.44
C TYR A 41 -0.84 -10.51 4.11
N ILE A 42 -1.80 -11.06 3.34
CA ILE A 42 -2.26 -10.47 2.08
C ILE A 42 -2.79 -9.05 2.31
N PHE A 43 -3.57 -8.83 3.37
CA PHE A 43 -4.08 -7.52 3.75
C PHE A 43 -2.95 -6.51 3.99
N TYR A 44 -2.00 -6.85 4.86
CA TYR A 44 -0.90 -5.94 5.19
C TYR A 44 0.05 -5.68 4.00
N MET A 45 0.17 -6.64 3.09
CA MET A 45 0.94 -6.45 1.85
C MET A 45 0.22 -5.53 0.85
N THR A 46 -1.11 -5.47 0.84
CA THR A 46 -1.87 -4.88 -0.27
C THR A 46 -2.79 -3.72 0.10
N CYS A 47 -3.26 -3.64 1.36
CA CYS A 47 -4.22 -2.62 1.76
C CYS A 47 -3.64 -1.20 1.64
N PRO A 48 -4.26 -0.33 0.82
CA PRO A 48 -3.74 1.01 0.57
C PRO A 48 -4.23 2.05 1.60
N ASN A 49 -4.94 1.63 2.64
CA ASN A 49 -5.42 2.52 3.68
C ASN A 49 -4.39 2.63 4.82
N PRO A 50 -3.70 3.78 4.98
CA PRO A 50 -2.69 3.95 6.01
C PRO A 50 -3.25 3.94 7.44
N GLU A 51 -4.55 4.21 7.63
CA GLU A 51 -5.20 4.14 8.95
C GLU A 51 -5.42 2.69 9.41
N LEU A 52 -5.54 1.76 8.45
CA LEU A 52 -5.80 0.34 8.70
C LEU A 52 -4.56 -0.53 8.54
N ASN A 53 -3.58 -0.07 7.76
CA ASN A 53 -2.38 -0.82 7.45
C ASN A 53 -1.14 -0.10 7.99
N PRO A 54 -0.62 -0.50 9.15
CA PRO A 54 0.55 0.13 9.75
C PRO A 54 1.84 -0.04 8.90
N PHE A 55 1.85 -0.98 7.96
CA PHE A 55 2.97 -1.23 7.06
C PHE A 55 2.87 -0.47 5.73
N PHE A 56 1.84 0.36 5.54
CA PHE A 56 1.59 1.05 4.28
C PHE A 56 2.79 1.89 3.81
N ASP A 57 3.43 2.61 4.74
CA ASP A 57 4.57 3.49 4.43
C ASP A 57 5.93 2.78 4.45
N VAL A 58 5.97 1.51 4.85
CA VAL A 58 7.20 0.72 4.84
C VAL A 58 7.63 0.44 3.40
N VAL A 59 8.93 0.51 3.15
CA VAL A 59 9.51 0.20 1.83
C VAL A 59 9.21 -1.25 1.47
N GLU A 60 8.84 -1.50 0.21
CA GLU A 60 8.28 -2.78 -0.24
C GLU A 60 9.14 -3.99 0.11
N HIS A 61 10.48 -3.90 -0.02
CA HIS A 61 11.39 -5.00 0.27
C HIS A 61 11.57 -5.30 1.78
N GLU A 62 11.27 -4.33 2.66
CA GLU A 62 11.31 -4.51 4.12
C GLU A 62 9.95 -4.91 4.68
N ARG A 63 8.87 -4.56 3.97
CA ARG A 63 7.49 -4.78 4.40
C ARG A 63 7.20 -6.24 4.64
N GLU A 64 7.58 -7.10 3.70
CA GLU A 64 7.38 -8.54 3.80
C GLU A 64 8.04 -9.11 5.06
N GLU A 65 9.33 -8.80 5.29
CA GLU A 65 10.07 -9.28 6.44
C GLU A 65 9.43 -8.83 7.77
N LEU A 66 9.00 -7.56 7.85
CA LEU A 66 8.36 -7.02 9.05
C LEU A 66 7.02 -7.69 9.34
N ILE A 67 6.19 -7.91 8.31
CA ILE A 67 4.90 -8.58 8.46
C ILE A 67 5.11 -10.04 8.88
N MET A 68 6.02 -10.77 8.23
CA MET A 68 6.31 -12.16 8.55
C MET A 68 6.85 -12.30 9.99
N ARG A 69 7.69 -11.37 10.43
CA ARG A 69 8.18 -11.34 11.82
C ARG A 69 7.05 -11.10 12.82
N GLN A 70 6.11 -10.23 12.50
CA GLN A 70 4.98 -9.91 13.39
C GLN A 70 3.95 -11.03 13.46
N LEU A 71 3.60 -11.63 12.34
CA LEU A 71 2.63 -12.72 12.27
C LEU A 71 3.22 -14.05 12.75
N ASN A 72 4.53 -14.23 12.61
CA ASN A 72 5.24 -15.50 12.88
C ASN A 72 4.51 -16.73 12.29
N PRO A 73 4.18 -16.69 10.98
CA PRO A 73 3.29 -17.67 10.36
C PRO A 73 3.98 -19.00 10.09
N THR A 74 3.16 -20.02 9.81
CA THR A 74 3.60 -21.37 9.43
C THR A 74 3.61 -21.59 7.90
N PHE A 75 3.19 -20.58 7.11
CA PHE A 75 3.21 -20.62 5.63
C PHE A 75 4.43 -19.89 5.06
N SER A 76 4.74 -20.14 3.78
CA SER A 76 5.76 -19.40 3.03
C SER A 76 5.14 -18.26 2.23
N ALA A 77 5.79 -17.08 2.23
CA ALA A 77 5.39 -15.97 1.36
C ALA A 77 5.54 -16.29 -0.14
N GLU A 78 6.37 -17.32 -0.47
CA GLU A 78 6.62 -17.75 -1.85
C GLU A 78 5.55 -18.72 -2.38
N ASP A 79 4.55 -19.10 -1.58
CA ASP A 79 3.46 -19.97 -2.03
C ASP A 79 2.70 -19.34 -3.21
N GLU A 80 2.50 -20.11 -4.26
CA GLU A 80 1.96 -19.63 -5.53
C GLU A 80 0.55 -19.06 -5.37
N GLU A 81 -0.28 -19.67 -4.51
CA GLU A 81 -1.63 -19.23 -4.20
C GLU A 81 -1.63 -17.87 -3.50
N ILE A 82 -0.70 -17.66 -2.57
CA ILE A 82 -0.54 -16.39 -1.85
C ILE A 82 -0.10 -15.30 -2.82
N ILE A 83 0.86 -15.58 -3.70
CA ILE A 83 1.32 -14.63 -4.72
C ILE A 83 0.18 -14.25 -5.68
N LYS A 84 -0.66 -15.20 -6.11
CA LYS A 84 -1.83 -14.95 -6.95
C LYS A 84 -2.84 -14.05 -6.24
N ALA A 85 -3.13 -14.35 -4.99
CA ALA A 85 -4.07 -13.58 -4.17
C ALA A 85 -3.57 -12.13 -3.94
N ILE A 86 -2.28 -11.93 -3.67
CA ILE A 86 -1.66 -10.60 -3.55
C ILE A 86 -1.82 -9.81 -4.85
N LYS A 87 -1.48 -10.40 -6.00
CA LYS A 87 -1.62 -9.74 -7.32
C LYS A 87 -3.06 -9.36 -7.63
N LEU A 88 -4.01 -10.23 -7.26
CA LEU A 88 -5.43 -9.92 -7.41
C LEU A 88 -5.84 -8.73 -6.53
N CYS A 89 -5.47 -8.73 -5.25
CA CYS A 89 -5.79 -7.65 -4.33
C CYS A 89 -5.15 -6.33 -4.76
N GLN A 90 -3.88 -6.32 -5.18
CA GLN A 90 -3.21 -5.14 -5.71
C GLN A 90 -3.99 -4.55 -6.90
N LYS A 91 -4.42 -5.40 -7.83
CA LYS A 91 -5.23 -4.97 -8.99
C LYS A 91 -6.59 -4.40 -8.60
N LEU A 92 -7.26 -4.99 -7.59
CA LEU A 92 -8.56 -4.53 -7.12
C LEU A 92 -8.49 -3.23 -6.32
N TYR A 93 -7.37 -2.99 -5.66
CA TYR A 93 -7.11 -1.75 -4.91
C TYR A 93 -6.51 -0.64 -5.77
N GLU A 94 -6.07 -0.96 -6.98
CA GLU A 94 -5.43 0.03 -7.86
C GLU A 94 -6.44 1.09 -8.32
N THR A 95 -6.27 2.32 -7.84
CA THR A 95 -7.02 3.50 -8.28
C THR A 95 -6.07 4.53 -8.87
N PRO A 96 -6.57 5.47 -9.71
CA PRO A 96 -5.75 6.57 -10.21
C PRO A 96 -5.10 7.40 -9.09
N THR A 97 -5.83 7.61 -7.99
CA THR A 97 -5.36 8.35 -6.81
C THR A 97 -4.22 7.61 -6.13
N LEU A 98 -4.36 6.30 -5.87
CA LEU A 98 -3.30 5.48 -5.30
C LEU A 98 -2.06 5.45 -6.21
N ARG A 99 -2.26 5.28 -7.53
CA ARG A 99 -1.17 5.29 -8.50
C ARG A 99 -0.41 6.63 -8.51
N SER A 100 -1.15 7.74 -8.45
CA SER A 100 -0.56 9.09 -8.37
C SER A 100 0.27 9.25 -7.10
N TYR A 101 -0.30 8.90 -5.93
CA TYR A 101 0.40 8.94 -4.66
C TYR A 101 1.70 8.13 -4.68
N MET A 102 1.64 6.86 -5.10
CA MET A 102 2.81 5.98 -5.16
C MET A 102 3.87 6.48 -6.16
N GLY A 103 3.45 7.09 -7.27
CA GLY A 103 4.35 7.71 -8.25
C GLY A 103 5.11 8.90 -7.65
N ILE A 104 4.43 9.80 -6.95
CA ILE A 104 5.04 10.96 -6.29
C ILE A 104 5.96 10.50 -5.15
N LYS A 105 5.54 9.50 -4.35
CA LYS A 105 6.36 8.92 -3.28
C LYS A 105 7.69 8.38 -3.84
N LYS A 106 7.65 7.54 -4.88
CA LYS A 106 8.86 7.00 -5.53
C LYS A 106 9.77 8.11 -6.09
N MET A 107 9.19 9.18 -6.60
CA MET A 107 9.97 10.34 -7.08
C MET A 107 10.66 11.06 -5.92
N LEU A 108 9.96 11.30 -4.81
CA LEU A 108 10.54 11.92 -3.61
C LEU A 108 11.69 11.09 -3.04
N ASP A 109 11.51 9.78 -2.92
CA ASP A 109 12.54 8.87 -2.40
C ASP A 109 13.81 8.91 -3.29
N ARG A 110 13.64 8.89 -4.61
CA ARG A 110 14.78 9.00 -5.56
C ARG A 110 15.48 10.35 -5.47
N LEU A 111 14.73 11.43 -5.33
CA LEU A 111 15.31 12.77 -5.20
C LEU A 111 16.05 12.91 -3.86
N ALA A 112 15.47 12.42 -2.76
CA ALA A 112 16.12 12.41 -1.45
C ALA A 112 17.46 11.66 -1.51
N THR A 113 17.45 10.44 -2.05
CA THR A 113 18.66 9.62 -2.23
C THR A 113 19.69 10.34 -3.12
N TYR A 114 19.25 10.95 -4.22
CA TYR A 114 20.16 11.71 -5.08
C TYR A 114 20.78 12.90 -4.35
N MET A 115 20.01 13.66 -3.58
CA MET A 115 20.52 14.81 -2.83
C MET A 115 21.49 14.39 -1.71
N GLU A 116 21.27 13.22 -1.11
CA GLU A 116 22.12 12.67 -0.07
C GLU A 116 23.47 12.16 -0.61
N THR A 117 23.44 11.55 -1.79
CA THR A 117 24.61 10.83 -2.34
C THR A 117 25.37 11.61 -3.43
N ALA A 118 24.77 12.66 -4.01
CA ALA A 118 25.41 13.40 -5.08
C ALA A 118 26.66 14.13 -4.59
N PRO A 119 27.81 13.95 -5.23
CA PRO A 119 29.02 14.71 -4.90
C PRO A 119 28.79 16.19 -5.16
N ILE A 120 29.34 17.06 -4.30
CA ILE A 120 29.29 18.51 -4.51
C ILE A 120 30.55 18.92 -5.28
N GLU A 121 30.36 19.27 -6.54
CA GLU A 121 31.43 19.71 -7.43
C GLU A 121 31.36 21.20 -7.64
N ALA A 122 32.40 21.91 -7.20
CA ALA A 122 32.55 23.35 -7.39
C ALA A 122 33.24 23.69 -8.72
N GLY A 123 32.87 24.81 -9.34
CA GLY A 123 33.50 25.31 -10.56
C GLY A 123 32.50 25.57 -11.69
N ARG A 124 33.04 25.95 -12.85
CA ARG A 124 32.21 26.35 -14.01
C ARG A 124 31.35 25.20 -14.53
N ASP A 125 31.86 23.96 -14.46
CA ASP A 125 31.21 22.74 -14.92
C ASP A 125 30.65 21.91 -13.73
N GLY A 126 30.62 22.50 -12.54
CA GLY A 126 30.13 21.83 -11.32
C GLY A 126 28.61 21.75 -11.24
N ASN A 127 28.11 20.94 -10.31
CA ASN A 127 26.67 20.64 -10.17
C ASN A 127 25.96 21.43 -9.05
N ILE A 128 26.63 22.37 -8.38
CA ILE A 128 26.05 23.12 -7.25
C ILE A 128 24.73 23.80 -7.64
N THR A 129 24.69 24.49 -8.80
CA THR A 129 23.49 25.16 -9.28
C THR A 129 22.34 24.17 -9.52
N ALA A 130 22.63 23.00 -10.09
CA ALA A 130 21.65 21.95 -10.32
C ALA A 130 21.10 21.41 -8.99
N LEU A 131 21.96 21.16 -7.99
CA LEU A 131 21.58 20.72 -6.66
C LEU A 131 20.70 21.75 -5.94
N VAL A 132 21.08 23.05 -5.97
CA VAL A 132 20.29 24.14 -5.38
C VAL A 132 18.91 24.24 -6.05
N ASN A 133 18.84 24.16 -7.38
CA ASN A 133 17.57 24.19 -8.10
C ASN A 133 16.70 22.97 -7.79
N THR A 134 17.31 21.79 -7.64
CA THR A 134 16.61 20.57 -7.22
C THR A 134 16.07 20.72 -5.80
N ALA A 135 16.87 21.23 -4.87
CA ALA A 135 16.44 21.49 -3.49
C ALA A 135 15.29 22.52 -3.42
N ALA A 136 15.35 23.58 -4.23
CA ALA A 136 14.27 24.57 -4.28
C ALA A 136 12.95 23.99 -4.77
N LYS A 137 12.98 23.07 -5.75
CA LYS A 137 11.79 22.38 -6.27
C LYS A 137 11.30 21.25 -5.37
N PHE A 138 12.12 20.77 -4.44
CA PHE A 138 11.75 19.67 -3.55
C PHE A 138 10.54 20.00 -2.68
N GLU A 139 10.43 21.28 -2.25
CA GLU A 139 9.27 21.72 -1.46
C GLU A 139 7.96 21.65 -2.27
N ASP A 140 7.97 22.05 -3.54
CA ASP A 140 6.77 21.97 -4.40
C ASP A 140 6.33 20.50 -4.58
N ILE A 141 7.28 19.59 -4.77
CA ILE A 141 7.01 18.16 -4.89
C ILE A 141 6.48 17.62 -3.56
N ARG A 142 7.02 18.07 -2.43
CA ARG A 142 6.54 17.68 -1.09
C ARG A 142 5.11 18.17 -0.84
N GLN A 143 4.75 19.36 -1.30
CA GLN A 143 3.37 19.85 -1.22
C GLN A 143 2.43 19.00 -2.11
N SER A 144 2.87 18.65 -3.33
CA SER A 144 2.12 17.74 -4.20
C SER A 144 1.92 16.37 -3.58
N PHE A 145 2.92 15.83 -2.87
CA PHE A 145 2.82 14.58 -2.11
C PHE A 145 1.76 14.66 -1.01
N LYS A 146 1.77 15.76 -0.21
CA LYS A 146 0.75 15.97 0.83
C LYS A 146 -0.66 16.05 0.25
N GLY A 147 -0.82 16.72 -0.90
CA GLY A 147 -2.09 16.77 -1.62
C GLY A 147 -2.56 15.38 -2.04
N ALA A 148 -1.70 14.62 -2.71
CA ALA A 148 -2.02 13.25 -3.14
C ALA A 148 -2.33 12.30 -1.97
N TYR A 149 -1.65 12.46 -0.83
CA TYR A 149 -1.95 11.71 0.39
C TYR A 149 -3.34 12.04 0.94
N LYS A 150 -3.69 13.33 0.98
CA LYS A 150 -5.01 13.78 1.41
C LYS A 150 -6.11 13.22 0.49
N ASP A 151 -5.93 13.31 -0.82
CA ASP A 151 -6.87 12.77 -1.80
C ASP A 151 -7.05 11.25 -1.62
N LEU A 152 -5.96 10.52 -1.33
CA LEU A 152 -6.02 9.10 -1.03
C LEU A 152 -6.85 8.81 0.22
N LEU A 153 -6.64 9.54 1.31
CA LEU A 153 -7.43 9.39 2.54
C LEU A 153 -8.91 9.70 2.31
N GLU A 154 -9.24 10.77 1.58
CA GLU A 154 -10.62 11.14 1.26
C GLU A 154 -11.29 10.06 0.40
N GLU A 155 -10.60 9.49 -0.58
CA GLU A 155 -11.09 8.36 -1.38
C GLU A 155 -11.40 7.14 -0.50
N GLN A 156 -10.51 6.80 0.43
CA GLN A 156 -10.70 5.65 1.34
C GLN A 156 -11.90 5.87 2.28
N GLN A 157 -12.04 7.08 2.84
CA GLN A 157 -13.16 7.42 3.74
C GLN A 157 -14.50 7.49 3.02
N SER A 158 -14.55 7.99 1.79
CA SER A 158 -15.79 8.05 1.00
C SER A 158 -16.35 6.67 0.69
N THR A 159 -15.45 5.70 0.48
CA THR A 159 -15.83 4.29 0.24
C THR A 159 -16.47 3.65 1.47
N VAL A 160 -16.03 4.00 2.67
CA VAL A 160 -16.62 3.50 3.93
C VAL A 160 -18.01 4.09 4.16
N ARG A 161 -18.25 5.35 3.77
CA ARG A 161 -19.57 6.02 3.95
C ARG A 161 -20.61 5.59 2.92
N GLY A 162 -20.21 5.28 1.69
CA GLY A 162 -21.15 4.90 0.61
C GLY A 162 -21.83 3.55 0.81
N GLY A 163 -21.28 2.65 1.62
CA GLY A 163 -21.89 1.35 1.93
C GLY A 163 -23.05 1.40 2.93
N GLN A 164 -23.20 2.49 3.69
CA GLN A 164 -24.24 2.61 4.71
C GLN A 164 -25.52 3.35 4.25
N ASN A 165 -25.48 4.07 3.14
CA ASN A 165 -26.62 4.91 2.70
C ASN A 165 -27.59 4.22 1.74
N LEU A 166 -27.38 2.98 1.32
CA LEU A 166 -28.30 2.26 0.41
C LEU A 166 -29.37 1.43 1.13
N ALA A 167 -29.41 1.42 2.46
CA ALA A 167 -30.33 0.56 3.23
C ALA A 167 -31.58 1.27 3.77
N TYR A 168 -31.81 2.56 3.49
CA TYR A 168 -32.91 3.33 4.12
C TYR A 168 -33.85 4.07 3.18
N ASP A 169 -33.88 3.79 1.88
CA ASP A 169 -34.88 4.30 0.96
C ASP A 169 -35.66 3.14 0.30
N GLN A 170 -36.42 2.42 1.11
CA GLN A 170 -37.62 1.66 0.67
C GLN A 170 -38.72 1.77 1.71
#